data_d92604f2c4001d7d1b485fd1e015d123
#
_entry.id   d92604f2c4001d7d1b485fd1e015d123
#
_cell.length_a   1.000
_cell.length_b   1.000
_cell.length_c   1.000
_cell.angle_alpha   90.00
_cell.angle_beta   90.00
_cell.angle_gamma   90.00
#
_symmetry.space_group_name_H-M   'P 1'
#
loop_
_entity.id
_entity.type
_entity.pdbx_description
1 polymer ?
#
loop_
_entity_poly.entity_id
_entity_poly.type
_entity_poly.pdbx_seq_one_letter_code
_entity_poly.pdbx_strand_id
1 'polypeptide(L)'
;MIKNIMDVSHHQGSIDWEKVKDSGMVDGVIIRVGFGRDSVTQDDREFLRNVTECIRLNIPFGAYIYSYAKTEDDAKSEAAHVRRLLDQYKSYISYPVYYDLEQKGTEKNAVKNAIVFGDILEDAGYWVGIYANQYWWNKYLKKDLNRFTKWVARYSCYPPRISGKYGMWQYTSDAYIPGVKGNVDMSYCYRDFPSMIRK
;
A
#
# COMPACT_ATOMS: atom_id res chain seq x y z
N MET A 1 3.64 7.59 -18.55
CA MET A 1 4.65 8.36 -17.77
C MET A 1 4.84 7.64 -16.44
N ILE A 2 6.08 7.48 -15.95
CA ILE A 2 6.35 6.89 -14.62
C ILE A 2 5.96 7.93 -13.57
N LYS A 3 5.29 7.50 -12.49
CA LYS A 3 4.85 8.34 -11.39
C LYS A 3 5.68 8.05 -10.13
N ASN A 4 5.97 9.09 -9.36
CA ASN A 4 6.66 9.00 -8.07
C ASN A 4 5.63 8.88 -6.96
N ILE A 5 5.64 7.76 -6.24
CA ILE A 5 4.69 7.46 -5.18
C ILE A 5 5.43 7.38 -3.85
N MET A 6 4.97 8.15 -2.89
CA MET A 6 5.42 8.11 -1.51
C MET A 6 4.54 7.16 -0.71
N ASP A 7 5.11 6.36 0.19
CA ASP A 7 4.27 5.63 1.13
C ASP A 7 4.58 6.04 2.58
N VAL A 8 3.51 6.14 3.37
CA VAL A 8 3.57 6.77 4.69
C VAL A 8 2.74 6.03 5.73
N SER A 9 3.16 6.18 6.97
CA SER A 9 2.48 5.69 8.15
C SER A 9 2.71 6.65 9.33
N HIS A 10 2.35 6.24 10.53
CA HIS A 10 2.66 7.03 11.73
C HIS A 10 4.17 7.24 11.95
N HIS A 11 5.04 6.47 11.30
CA HIS A 11 6.49 6.61 11.43
C HIS A 11 6.99 7.96 10.92
N GLN A 12 6.33 8.56 9.92
CA GLN A 12 6.66 9.88 9.41
C GLN A 12 6.12 11.02 10.30
N GLY A 13 5.30 10.68 11.32
CA GLY A 13 4.69 11.65 12.22
C GLY A 13 3.78 12.63 11.49
N SER A 14 3.73 13.85 12.00
CA SER A 14 2.93 14.94 11.40
C SER A 14 3.61 15.49 10.16
N ILE A 15 3.07 15.17 8.98
CA ILE A 15 3.56 15.63 7.68
C ILE A 15 2.98 17.02 7.35
N ASP A 16 3.80 17.90 6.81
CA ASP A 16 3.36 19.16 6.19
C ASP A 16 3.00 18.90 4.72
N TRP A 17 1.74 18.55 4.51
CA TRP A 17 1.24 18.10 3.21
C TRP A 17 1.23 19.21 2.14
N GLU A 18 1.17 20.49 2.54
CA GLU A 18 1.31 21.62 1.61
C GLU A 18 2.71 21.63 1.01
N LYS A 19 3.74 21.51 1.84
CA LYS A 19 5.12 21.43 1.36
C LYS A 19 5.37 20.19 0.50
N VAL A 20 4.77 19.04 0.84
CA VAL A 20 4.86 17.84 0.00
C VAL A 20 4.29 18.14 -1.38
N LYS A 21 3.09 18.71 -1.47
CA LYS A 21 2.44 19.05 -2.73
C LYS A 21 3.25 20.07 -3.53
N ASP A 22 3.67 21.16 -2.88
CA ASP A 22 4.40 22.27 -3.53
C ASP A 22 5.78 21.85 -4.04
N SER A 23 6.36 20.79 -3.46
CA SER A 23 7.65 20.25 -3.93
C SER A 23 7.59 19.69 -5.36
N GLY A 24 6.40 19.28 -5.82
CA GLY A 24 6.22 18.60 -7.11
C GLY A 24 6.94 17.25 -7.22
N MET A 25 7.50 16.73 -6.12
CA MET A 25 8.28 15.49 -6.11
C MET A 25 7.41 14.22 -6.01
N VAL A 26 6.14 14.36 -5.59
CA VAL A 26 5.22 13.25 -5.29
C VAL A 26 3.97 13.36 -6.16
N ASP A 27 3.71 12.33 -6.97
CA ASP A 27 2.53 12.24 -7.83
C ASP A 27 1.33 11.57 -7.13
N GLY A 28 1.58 10.84 -6.05
CA GLY A 28 0.55 10.14 -5.27
C GLY A 28 1.12 9.47 -4.03
N VAL A 29 0.23 8.98 -3.18
CA VAL A 29 0.60 8.47 -1.85
C VAL A 29 -0.09 7.13 -1.56
N ILE A 30 0.60 6.20 -0.90
CA ILE A 30 0.00 5.00 -0.31
C ILE A 30 0.04 5.15 1.21
N ILE A 31 -1.14 5.17 1.86
CA ILE A 31 -1.30 5.51 3.28
C ILE A 31 -1.57 4.25 4.08
N ARG A 32 -0.83 4.01 5.15
CA ARG A 32 -1.11 2.88 6.02
C ARG A 32 -2.43 3.05 6.75
N VAL A 33 -3.32 2.07 6.60
CA VAL A 33 -4.57 1.96 7.36
C VAL A 33 -4.28 1.58 8.81
N GLY A 34 -3.45 0.56 8.98
CA GLY A 34 -3.10 -0.03 10.27
C GLY A 34 -2.32 -1.32 10.06
N PHE A 35 -2.41 -2.21 11.02
CA PHE A 35 -1.74 -3.51 10.98
C PHE A 35 -2.59 -4.59 11.68
N GLY A 36 -2.52 -5.84 11.17
CA GLY A 36 -3.17 -6.98 11.79
C GLY A 36 -4.70 -6.88 11.85
N ARG A 37 -5.28 -7.67 12.76
CA ARG A 37 -6.73 -7.86 12.89
C ARG A 37 -7.47 -6.56 13.18
N ASP A 38 -8.79 -6.57 12.91
CA ASP A 38 -9.66 -5.42 13.15
C ASP A 38 -9.77 -5.09 14.65
N SER A 39 -9.04 -4.06 15.04
CA SER A 39 -9.02 -3.49 16.38
C SER A 39 -8.61 -2.02 16.30
N VAL A 40 -9.31 -1.15 16.98
CA VAL A 40 -8.99 0.29 17.06
C VAL A 40 -7.55 0.55 17.54
N THR A 41 -7.00 -0.34 18.39
CA THR A 41 -5.63 -0.23 18.87
C THR A 41 -4.56 -0.52 17.80
N GLN A 42 -4.98 -1.10 16.68
CA GLN A 42 -4.12 -1.43 15.54
C GLN A 42 -4.29 -0.46 14.37
N ASP A 43 -5.17 0.53 14.51
CA ASP A 43 -5.30 1.61 13.52
C ASP A 43 -4.01 2.43 13.47
N ASP A 44 -3.60 2.86 12.28
CA ASP A 44 -2.51 3.82 12.18
C ASP A 44 -2.99 5.20 12.67
N ARG A 45 -2.35 5.71 13.72
CA ARG A 45 -2.79 6.96 14.39
C ARG A 45 -2.76 8.19 13.49
N GLU A 46 -1.99 8.17 12.39
CA GLU A 46 -1.91 9.27 11.42
C GLU A 46 -2.82 9.02 10.20
N PHE A 47 -3.48 7.86 10.10
CA PHE A 47 -4.29 7.49 8.93
C PHE A 47 -5.33 8.56 8.59
N LEU A 48 -6.18 8.90 9.56
CA LEU A 48 -7.27 9.87 9.34
C LEU A 48 -6.74 11.23 8.90
N ARG A 49 -5.70 11.71 9.56
CA ARG A 49 -5.05 12.98 9.21
C ARG A 49 -4.49 12.93 7.79
N ASN A 50 -3.73 11.88 7.45
CA ASN A 50 -3.10 11.75 6.14
C ASN A 50 -4.14 11.67 5.01
N VAL A 51 -5.22 10.90 5.18
CA VAL A 51 -6.32 10.83 4.20
C VAL A 51 -7.01 12.17 4.04
N THR A 52 -7.35 12.83 5.15
CA THR A 52 -8.05 14.13 5.12
C THR A 52 -7.22 15.20 4.38
N GLU A 53 -5.92 15.25 4.63
CA GLU A 53 -5.01 16.19 3.98
C GLU A 53 -4.83 15.86 2.48
N CYS A 54 -4.70 14.58 2.12
CA CYS A 54 -4.65 14.19 0.71
C CYS A 54 -5.92 14.61 -0.04
N ILE A 55 -7.11 14.43 0.57
CA ILE A 55 -8.38 14.88 -0.01
C ILE A 55 -8.41 16.40 -0.15
N ARG A 56 -8.09 17.14 0.93
CA ARG A 56 -8.07 18.61 0.95
C ARG A 56 -7.19 19.20 -0.16
N LEU A 57 -6.05 18.58 -0.37
CA LEU A 57 -5.04 19.06 -1.33
C LEU A 57 -5.15 18.41 -2.71
N ASN A 58 -6.15 17.55 -2.94
CA ASN A 58 -6.30 16.78 -4.19
C ASN A 58 -5.02 15.99 -4.55
N ILE A 59 -4.36 15.38 -3.56
CA ILE A 59 -3.26 14.45 -3.76
C ILE A 59 -3.87 13.05 -3.99
N PRO A 60 -3.64 12.40 -5.14
CA PRO A 60 -4.14 11.06 -5.39
C PRO A 60 -3.56 10.07 -4.40
N PHE A 61 -4.40 9.20 -3.81
CA PHE A 61 -3.92 8.24 -2.82
C PHE A 61 -4.54 6.85 -2.97
N GLY A 62 -3.86 5.87 -2.43
CA GLY A 62 -4.30 4.51 -2.11
C GLY A 62 -3.97 4.19 -0.66
N ALA A 63 -4.06 2.92 -0.31
CA ALA A 63 -3.85 2.50 1.06
C ALA A 63 -3.07 1.18 1.16
N TYR A 64 -2.55 0.87 2.35
CA TYR A 64 -2.03 -0.46 2.66
C TYR A 64 -2.30 -0.85 4.11
N ILE A 65 -2.35 -2.16 4.36
CA ILE A 65 -2.37 -2.74 5.70
C ILE A 65 -1.19 -3.69 5.86
N TYR A 66 -0.45 -3.55 6.97
CA TYR A 66 0.62 -4.48 7.33
C TYR A 66 0.02 -5.76 7.90
N SER A 67 0.26 -6.90 7.26
CA SER A 67 -0.36 -8.16 7.64
C SER A 67 0.42 -8.92 8.71
N TYR A 68 -0.31 -9.39 9.74
CA TYR A 68 0.13 -10.39 10.70
C TYR A 68 -0.60 -11.73 10.52
N ALA A 69 -1.40 -11.90 9.47
CA ALA A 69 -2.29 -13.04 9.28
C ALA A 69 -1.53 -14.38 9.20
N LYS A 70 -1.82 -15.27 10.12
CA LYS A 70 -1.37 -16.67 10.12
C LYS A 70 -2.45 -17.62 9.62
N THR A 71 -3.70 -17.20 9.65
CA THR A 71 -4.90 -17.97 9.27
C THR A 71 -5.77 -17.16 8.31
N GLU A 72 -6.71 -17.84 7.63
CA GLU A 72 -7.72 -17.16 6.81
C GLU A 72 -8.63 -16.24 7.62
N ASP A 73 -8.95 -16.60 8.88
CA ASP A 73 -9.77 -15.76 9.75
C ASP A 73 -9.02 -14.50 10.19
N ASP A 74 -7.70 -14.56 10.31
CA ASP A 74 -6.90 -13.34 10.46
C ASP A 74 -7.01 -12.45 9.22
N ALA A 75 -6.86 -13.03 8.02
CA ALA A 75 -6.96 -12.29 6.76
C ALA A 75 -8.35 -11.66 6.54
N LYS A 76 -9.43 -12.37 6.91
CA LYS A 76 -10.79 -11.82 6.91
C LYS A 76 -10.92 -10.62 7.86
N SER A 77 -10.34 -10.76 9.06
CA SER A 77 -10.35 -9.67 10.04
C SER A 77 -9.52 -8.46 9.55
N GLU A 78 -8.38 -8.68 8.90
CA GLU A 78 -7.58 -7.60 8.30
C GLU A 78 -8.31 -6.92 7.14
N ALA A 79 -9.08 -7.66 6.33
CA ALA A 79 -9.96 -7.07 5.31
C ALA A 79 -11.09 -6.23 5.93
N ALA A 80 -11.69 -6.70 7.04
CA ALA A 80 -12.69 -5.93 7.79
C ALA A 80 -12.08 -4.65 8.37
N HIS A 81 -10.84 -4.71 8.88
CA HIS A 81 -10.08 -3.56 9.38
C HIS A 81 -9.94 -2.47 8.30
N VAL A 82 -9.50 -2.86 7.11
CA VAL A 82 -9.40 -1.94 5.97
C VAL A 82 -10.75 -1.32 5.66
N ARG A 83 -11.81 -2.11 5.54
CA ARG A 83 -13.14 -1.62 5.20
C ARG A 83 -13.70 -0.67 6.25
N ARG A 84 -13.54 -0.98 7.52
CA ARG A 84 -14.02 -0.11 8.62
C ARG A 84 -13.47 1.31 8.51
N LEU A 85 -12.20 1.46 8.15
CA LEU A 85 -11.55 2.76 8.06
C LEU A 85 -11.70 3.42 6.68
N LEU A 86 -11.71 2.61 5.62
CA LEU A 86 -11.54 3.12 4.25
C LEU A 86 -12.85 3.27 3.47
N ASP A 87 -13.92 2.52 3.81
CA ASP A 87 -15.19 2.52 3.05
C ASP A 87 -15.79 3.94 2.91
N GLN A 88 -15.67 4.79 3.93
CA GLN A 88 -16.14 6.17 3.91
C GLN A 88 -15.36 7.08 2.93
N TYR A 89 -14.15 6.70 2.55
CA TYR A 89 -13.27 7.45 1.63
C TYR A 89 -13.16 6.81 0.25
N LYS A 90 -13.91 5.76 -0.03
CA LYS A 90 -13.78 4.94 -1.23
C LYS A 90 -13.83 5.74 -2.54
N SER A 91 -14.70 6.76 -2.62
CA SER A 91 -14.83 7.63 -3.80
C SER A 91 -13.60 8.50 -4.09
N TYR A 92 -12.72 8.67 -3.13
CA TYR A 92 -11.48 9.47 -3.28
C TYR A 92 -10.27 8.61 -3.65
N ILE A 93 -10.38 7.28 -3.52
CA ILE A 93 -9.26 6.37 -3.77
C ILE A 93 -8.91 6.33 -5.25
N SER A 94 -7.64 6.49 -5.57
CA SER A 94 -7.10 6.56 -6.93
C SER A 94 -6.00 5.55 -7.18
N TYR A 95 -5.47 4.93 -6.13
CA TYR A 95 -4.45 3.88 -6.19
C TYR A 95 -4.98 2.63 -5.49
N PRO A 96 -4.38 1.45 -5.75
CA PRO A 96 -4.83 0.21 -5.13
C PRO A 96 -4.78 0.23 -3.60
N VAL A 97 -5.54 -0.69 -3.00
CA VAL A 97 -5.36 -1.10 -1.61
C VAL A 97 -4.41 -2.28 -1.59
N TYR A 98 -3.28 -2.12 -0.90
CA TYR A 98 -2.24 -3.15 -0.87
C TYR A 98 -2.28 -3.96 0.42
N TYR A 99 -2.14 -5.27 0.26
CA TYR A 99 -1.88 -6.20 1.35
C TYR A 99 -0.38 -6.39 1.48
N ASP A 100 0.19 -5.95 2.59
CA ASP A 100 1.64 -5.95 2.83
C ASP A 100 2.07 -7.25 3.52
N LEU A 101 2.78 -8.08 2.77
CA LEU A 101 3.19 -9.43 3.14
C LEU A 101 4.70 -9.52 3.32
N GLU A 102 5.17 -9.24 4.52
CA GLU A 102 6.60 -9.34 4.85
C GLU A 102 6.85 -9.83 6.29
N GLN A 103 5.78 -10.07 7.07
CA GLN A 103 5.90 -10.52 8.44
C GLN A 103 6.49 -11.93 8.53
N LYS A 104 7.63 -12.04 9.17
CA LYS A 104 8.27 -13.34 9.44
C LYS A 104 7.35 -14.24 10.27
N GLY A 105 7.22 -15.50 9.85
CA GLY A 105 6.37 -16.51 10.49
C GLY A 105 4.95 -16.60 9.89
N THR A 106 4.62 -15.83 8.86
CA THR A 106 3.35 -15.92 8.13
C THR A 106 3.48 -16.57 6.75
N GLU A 107 4.69 -16.90 6.32
CA GLU A 107 5.04 -17.32 4.95
C GLU A 107 4.23 -18.50 4.46
N LYS A 108 3.95 -19.48 5.35
CA LYS A 108 3.26 -20.74 5.00
C LYS A 108 1.87 -20.51 4.38
N ASN A 109 1.15 -19.53 4.88
CA ASN A 109 -0.23 -19.25 4.50
C ASN A 109 -0.38 -17.93 3.72
N ALA A 110 0.72 -17.23 3.42
CA ALA A 110 0.70 -15.90 2.81
C ALA A 110 -0.12 -15.84 1.52
N VAL A 111 0.04 -16.82 0.62
CA VAL A 111 -0.73 -16.87 -0.65
C VAL A 111 -2.22 -17.04 -0.38
N LYS A 112 -2.59 -17.98 0.49
CA LYS A 112 -3.99 -18.26 0.82
C LYS A 112 -4.65 -17.08 1.50
N ASN A 113 -3.98 -16.47 2.45
CA ASN A 113 -4.44 -15.28 3.16
C ASN A 113 -4.58 -14.09 2.20
N ALA A 114 -3.64 -13.92 1.26
CA ALA A 114 -3.74 -12.87 0.23
C ALA A 114 -4.95 -13.05 -0.69
N ILE A 115 -5.28 -14.28 -1.07
CA ILE A 115 -6.47 -14.58 -1.87
C ILE A 115 -7.73 -14.21 -1.08
N VAL A 116 -7.86 -14.68 0.17
CA VAL A 116 -9.03 -14.39 1.03
C VAL A 116 -9.21 -12.88 1.26
N PHE A 117 -8.13 -12.18 1.60
CA PHE A 117 -8.15 -10.72 1.75
C PHE A 117 -8.56 -10.03 0.45
N GLY A 118 -7.96 -10.46 -0.67
CA GLY A 118 -8.20 -9.87 -1.97
C GLY A 118 -9.63 -10.08 -2.45
N ASP A 119 -10.20 -11.29 -2.31
CA ASP A 119 -11.59 -11.59 -2.69
C ASP A 119 -12.56 -10.65 -1.95
N ILE A 120 -12.40 -10.49 -0.63
CA ILE A 120 -13.28 -9.63 0.18
C ILE A 120 -13.19 -8.17 -0.26
N LEU A 121 -12.00 -7.65 -0.56
CA LEU A 121 -11.85 -6.27 -0.98
C LEU A 121 -12.25 -6.04 -2.44
N GLU A 122 -12.00 -6.98 -3.34
CA GLU A 122 -12.48 -6.92 -4.73
C GLU A 122 -14.02 -6.97 -4.78
N ASP A 123 -14.67 -7.84 -3.99
CA ASP A 123 -16.13 -7.88 -3.83
C ASP A 123 -16.68 -6.57 -3.27
N ALA A 124 -15.93 -5.90 -2.40
CA ALA A 124 -16.26 -4.57 -1.93
C ALA A 124 -15.94 -3.46 -2.97
N GLY A 125 -15.42 -3.82 -4.16
CA GLY A 125 -15.14 -2.91 -5.28
C GLY A 125 -13.84 -2.12 -5.14
N TYR A 126 -12.85 -2.61 -4.40
CA TYR A 126 -11.51 -2.06 -4.37
C TYR A 126 -10.62 -2.70 -5.44
N TRP A 127 -9.67 -1.93 -5.96
CA TRP A 127 -8.56 -2.48 -6.73
C TRP A 127 -7.50 -2.98 -5.76
N VAL A 128 -7.24 -4.28 -5.75
CA VAL A 128 -6.33 -4.89 -4.80
C VAL A 128 -4.93 -5.08 -5.38
N GLY A 129 -3.92 -4.84 -4.56
CA GLY A 129 -2.53 -5.14 -4.84
C GLY A 129 -1.89 -5.91 -3.69
N ILE A 130 -0.76 -6.54 -3.98
CA ILE A 130 0.08 -7.22 -2.99
C ILE A 130 1.44 -6.54 -2.96
N TYR A 131 1.86 -6.12 -1.76
CA TYR A 131 3.21 -5.66 -1.51
C TYR A 131 4.03 -6.74 -0.83
N ALA A 132 5.25 -6.88 -1.30
CA ALA A 132 6.31 -7.65 -0.64
C ALA A 132 7.68 -7.29 -1.23
N ASN A 133 8.75 -7.58 -0.51
CA ASN A 133 10.09 -7.47 -1.09
C ASN A 133 10.37 -8.56 -2.14
N GLN A 134 11.40 -8.36 -2.96
CA GLN A 134 11.77 -9.28 -4.05
C GLN A 134 12.01 -10.72 -3.57
N TYR A 135 12.57 -10.91 -2.37
CA TYR A 135 12.82 -12.24 -1.82
C TYR A 135 11.51 -13.00 -1.56
N TRP A 136 10.53 -12.33 -0.95
CA TRP A 136 9.21 -12.91 -0.71
C TRP A 136 8.50 -13.27 -2.02
N TRP A 137 8.51 -12.38 -3.02
CA TRP A 137 7.94 -12.65 -4.32
C TRP A 137 8.55 -13.89 -4.98
N ASN A 138 9.85 -14.07 -4.90
CA ASN A 138 10.54 -15.20 -5.52
C ASN A 138 10.40 -16.51 -4.75
N LYS A 139 10.27 -16.44 -3.41
CA LYS A 139 10.30 -17.63 -2.57
C LYS A 139 8.90 -18.11 -2.15
N TYR A 140 8.02 -17.20 -1.76
CA TYR A 140 6.76 -17.52 -1.11
C TYR A 140 5.52 -17.15 -1.94
N LEU A 141 5.57 -16.05 -2.71
CA LEU A 141 4.43 -15.50 -3.44
C LEU A 141 4.51 -15.91 -4.92
N LYS A 142 3.90 -17.04 -5.26
CA LYS A 142 3.98 -17.63 -6.60
C LYS A 142 2.80 -17.19 -7.51
N LYS A 143 2.60 -17.92 -8.62
CA LYS A 143 1.72 -17.59 -9.76
C LYS A 143 0.26 -17.28 -9.40
N ASP A 144 -0.26 -17.82 -8.31
CA ASP A 144 -1.67 -17.70 -7.93
C ASP A 144 -2.11 -16.25 -7.60
N LEU A 145 -1.14 -15.35 -7.35
CA LEU A 145 -1.38 -13.94 -7.09
C LEU A 145 -1.28 -13.05 -8.34
N ASN A 146 -1.21 -13.62 -9.55
CA ASN A 146 -1.04 -12.85 -10.79
C ASN A 146 -2.22 -11.92 -11.14
N ARG A 147 -3.42 -12.15 -10.59
CA ARG A 147 -4.57 -11.26 -10.77
C ARG A 147 -4.40 -9.93 -10.05
N PHE A 148 -3.69 -9.92 -8.93
CA PHE A 148 -3.45 -8.73 -8.14
C PHE A 148 -2.30 -7.89 -8.71
N THR A 149 -2.39 -6.58 -8.53
CA THR A 149 -1.28 -5.69 -8.83
C THR A 149 -0.11 -5.95 -7.89
N LYS A 150 1.10 -6.12 -8.43
CA LYS A 150 2.30 -6.35 -7.63
C LYS A 150 3.00 -5.02 -7.33
N TRP A 151 3.30 -4.80 -6.06
CA TRP A 151 4.20 -3.77 -5.58
C TRP A 151 5.42 -4.44 -4.96
N VAL A 152 6.59 -4.16 -5.48
CA VAL A 152 7.81 -4.90 -5.14
C VAL A 152 8.82 -3.99 -4.49
N ALA A 153 9.27 -4.31 -3.27
CA ALA A 153 10.39 -3.62 -2.66
C ALA A 153 11.72 -4.25 -3.08
N ARG A 154 12.59 -3.39 -3.56
CA ARG A 154 14.01 -3.67 -3.79
C ARG A 154 14.79 -2.37 -3.74
N TYR A 155 15.48 -2.10 -2.66
CA TYR A 155 16.30 -0.91 -2.47
C TYR A 155 17.60 -1.04 -3.26
N SER A 156 17.59 -0.55 -4.50
CA SER A 156 18.67 -0.73 -5.46
C SER A 156 18.49 0.24 -6.64
N CYS A 157 19.58 0.54 -7.34
CA CYS A 157 19.51 1.22 -8.64
C CYS A 157 19.05 0.30 -9.80
N TYR A 158 18.94 -1.01 -9.56
CA TYR A 158 18.48 -1.97 -10.55
C TYR A 158 17.06 -2.44 -10.24
N PRO A 159 16.18 -2.55 -11.27
CA PRO A 159 14.79 -2.95 -11.08
C PRO A 159 14.63 -4.36 -10.49
N PRO A 160 13.49 -4.64 -9.84
CA PRO A 160 13.22 -5.97 -9.29
C PRO A 160 13.22 -7.06 -10.35
N ARG A 161 13.74 -8.22 -9.96
CA ARG A 161 13.75 -9.45 -10.77
C ARG A 161 12.79 -10.46 -10.14
N ILE A 162 11.53 -10.41 -10.55
CA ILE A 162 10.48 -11.34 -10.13
C ILE A 162 9.77 -11.93 -11.35
N SER A 163 9.01 -13.02 -11.16
CA SER A 163 8.17 -13.58 -12.21
C SER A 163 6.96 -12.68 -12.49
N GLY A 164 6.73 -12.38 -13.77
CA GLY A 164 5.61 -11.56 -14.23
C GLY A 164 5.86 -10.04 -14.10
N LYS A 165 4.83 -9.28 -14.51
CA LYS A 165 4.88 -7.81 -14.45
C LYS A 165 4.51 -7.31 -13.05
N TYR A 166 5.07 -6.17 -12.65
CA TYR A 166 4.69 -5.43 -11.45
C TYR A 166 4.19 -4.03 -11.82
N GLY A 167 3.31 -3.48 -11.01
CA GLY A 167 2.75 -2.13 -11.19
C GLY A 167 3.55 -1.05 -10.50
N MET A 168 4.20 -1.40 -9.38
CA MET A 168 5.03 -0.48 -8.59
C MET A 168 6.33 -1.15 -8.11
N TRP A 169 7.37 -0.33 -7.97
CA TRP A 169 8.66 -0.69 -7.42
C TRP A 169 9.08 0.32 -6.35
N GLN A 170 9.12 -0.11 -5.08
CA GLN A 170 9.70 0.66 -3.98
C GLN A 170 11.22 0.53 -4.06
N TYR A 171 11.87 1.62 -4.44
CA TYR A 171 13.31 1.62 -4.78
C TYR A 171 14.19 2.13 -3.66
N THR A 172 13.63 2.86 -2.69
CA THR A 172 14.36 3.40 -1.53
C THR A 172 13.45 3.54 -0.31
N SER A 173 14.05 3.53 0.88
CA SER A 173 13.42 3.85 2.16
C SER A 173 14.08 5.06 2.86
N ASP A 174 14.92 5.81 2.14
CA ASP A 174 15.72 6.89 2.69
C ASP A 174 15.63 8.20 1.88
N ALA A 175 14.54 8.38 1.14
CA ALA A 175 14.31 9.61 0.39
C ALA A 175 14.03 10.80 1.33
N TYR A 176 14.47 11.98 0.89
CA TYR A 176 14.10 13.25 1.50
C TYR A 176 12.98 13.91 0.69
N ILE A 177 11.85 14.20 1.34
CA ILE A 177 10.72 14.93 0.74
C ILE A 177 10.44 16.17 1.61
N PRO A 178 10.38 17.39 1.04
CA PRO A 178 9.99 18.58 1.77
C PRO A 178 8.63 18.38 2.46
N GLY A 179 8.55 18.72 3.75
CA GLY A 179 7.32 18.51 4.55
C GLY A 179 7.29 17.22 5.35
N VAL A 180 8.15 16.23 5.05
CA VAL A 180 8.32 15.01 5.84
C VAL A 180 9.53 15.14 6.76
N LYS A 181 9.38 14.75 8.02
CA LYS A 181 10.49 14.70 8.97
C LYS A 181 11.20 13.35 8.86
N GLY A 182 12.49 13.37 8.54
CA GLY A 182 13.30 12.16 8.37
C GLY A 182 13.10 11.52 7.00
N ASN A 183 13.40 10.22 6.93
CA ASN A 183 13.38 9.45 5.70
C ASN A 183 11.97 8.94 5.38
N VAL A 184 11.72 8.74 4.09
CA VAL A 184 10.45 8.19 3.61
C VAL A 184 10.67 7.25 2.42
N ASP A 185 9.79 6.27 2.31
CA ASP A 185 9.79 5.30 1.23
C ASP A 185 9.28 5.92 -0.07
N MET A 186 9.97 5.62 -1.18
CA MET A 186 9.58 6.08 -2.51
C MET A 186 9.53 4.93 -3.52
N SER A 187 8.54 5.02 -4.39
CA SER A 187 8.26 4.03 -5.43
C SER A 187 8.12 4.66 -6.82
N TYR A 188 8.57 3.93 -7.85
CA TYR A 188 8.16 4.16 -9.23
C TYR A 188 6.86 3.38 -9.51
N CYS A 189 5.83 4.09 -10.00
CA CYS A 189 4.59 3.49 -10.48
C CYS A 189 4.55 3.51 -12.00
N TYR A 190 4.34 2.34 -12.60
CA TYR A 190 4.36 2.11 -14.06
C TYR A 190 2.97 2.04 -14.67
N ARG A 191 1.90 2.19 -13.85
CA ARG A 191 0.50 2.13 -14.28
C ARG A 191 -0.22 3.43 -13.93
N ASP A 192 -1.11 3.86 -14.79
CA ASP A 192 -1.95 5.03 -14.53
C ASP A 192 -3.21 4.61 -13.75
N PHE A 193 -3.01 4.24 -12.46
CA PHE A 193 -4.11 3.82 -11.61
C PHE A 193 -5.21 4.87 -11.47
N PRO A 194 -4.92 6.19 -11.34
CA PRO A 194 -5.99 7.19 -11.25
C PRO A 194 -6.97 7.16 -12.43
N SER A 195 -6.50 6.91 -13.66
CA SER A 195 -7.38 6.79 -14.81
C SER A 195 -8.10 5.43 -14.90
N MET A 196 -7.58 4.40 -14.23
CA MET A 196 -8.14 3.03 -14.24
C MET A 196 -9.16 2.80 -13.14
N ILE A 197 -8.98 3.41 -11.96
CA ILE A 197 -9.81 3.19 -10.75
C ILE A 197 -10.99 4.17 -10.71
N ARG A 198 -10.76 5.42 -11.06
CA ARG A 198 -11.80 6.45 -11.13
C ARG A 198 -12.46 6.44 -12.51
N LYS A 199 -13.41 5.55 -12.71
CA LYS A 199 -14.32 5.57 -13.86
C LYS A 199 -15.75 5.66 -13.40
#